data_5f4e18c8b3a2bb0abdbbed28198d5d2c
#
_entry.id   5f4e18c8b3a2bb0abdbbed28198d5d2c
#
_cell.length_a   1.000
_cell.length_b   1.000
_cell.length_c   1.000
_cell.angle_alpha   90.00
_cell.angle_beta   90.00
_cell.angle_gamma   90.00
#
_symmetry.space_group_name_H-M   'P 1'
#
loop_
_entity.id
_entity.type
_entity.pdbx_description
1 polymer ?
#
loop_
_entity_poly.entity_id
_entity_poly.type
_entity_poly.pdbx_seq_one_letter_code
_entity_poly.pdbx_strand_id
1 'polypeptide(L)'
;MAKEKVILAYSGGLDTSVIMTWLKENYDYDVIAVCCNAGQKEDFDAIEKKAIATGASKALTIDLREEFITDFIYPTVKAGAIYENEYMLGTSMARPLMAKKLVEVAHQEGAFVIAHGCTGKGNDQVRFETTIKALDPSIKIIAPWRFWDFQSREDLLEYAAAHNIPIAQSQAKIYSRDENIWHISHEGGELEDPWNEHYKTIHVLSVPPEDAPDEVTYVNIDFEKGIPVAVDGEKLDPIALLTKLNELGSKNGVGTVDIIENRLVGMKSRGVYETPGGTILFAAHAGLEKLVLDRDTLQYKAIVAQKMSQLIYDGLWYTPLREAISAFVDSTQELLTGTVRMKL
;
A
#
# COMPACT_ATOMS: atom_id res chain seq x y z
N MET A 1 -33.55 -2.63 20.36
CA MET A 1 -33.19 -2.00 19.07
C MET A 1 -31.96 -2.74 18.57
N ALA A 2 -31.79 -2.86 17.25
CA ALA A 2 -30.51 -3.42 16.72
C ALA A 2 -29.37 -2.47 17.11
N LYS A 3 -28.19 -3.03 17.43
CA LYS A 3 -27.00 -2.23 17.73
C LYS A 3 -26.55 -1.47 16.47
N GLU A 4 -25.98 -0.29 16.65
CA GLU A 4 -25.33 0.44 15.57
C GLU A 4 -24.10 -0.31 15.07
N LYS A 5 -23.91 -0.38 13.76
CA LYS A 5 -22.80 -1.09 13.15
C LYS A 5 -21.60 -0.19 12.96
N VAL A 6 -20.40 -0.72 13.19
CA VAL A 6 -19.12 -0.10 12.85
C VAL A 6 -18.29 -1.02 11.97
N ILE A 7 -17.73 -0.46 10.91
CA ILE A 7 -16.77 -1.16 10.05
C ILE A 7 -15.37 -0.90 10.60
N LEU A 8 -14.65 -1.95 10.97
CA LEU A 8 -13.29 -1.86 11.48
C LEU A 8 -12.29 -2.30 10.40
N ALA A 9 -11.36 -1.42 10.03
CA ALA A 9 -10.17 -1.82 9.28
C ALA A 9 -9.33 -2.75 10.16
N TYR A 10 -9.34 -4.05 9.84
CA TYR A 10 -8.80 -5.11 10.68
C TYR A 10 -7.62 -5.81 10.03
N SER A 11 -6.47 -5.79 10.69
CA SER A 11 -5.24 -6.46 10.23
C SER A 11 -4.94 -7.77 10.96
N GLY A 12 -5.75 -8.15 11.96
CA GLY A 12 -5.42 -9.28 12.83
C GLY A 12 -4.30 -9.00 13.85
N GLY A 13 -3.69 -7.82 13.83
CA GLY A 13 -2.66 -7.39 14.77
C GLY A 13 -3.19 -7.08 16.18
N LEU A 14 -2.28 -6.75 17.10
CA LEU A 14 -2.61 -6.38 18.47
C LEU A 14 -3.55 -5.18 18.52
N ASP A 15 -3.15 -4.08 17.85
CA ASP A 15 -3.89 -2.81 17.90
C ASP A 15 -5.33 -2.96 17.46
N THR A 16 -5.56 -3.56 16.29
CA THR A 16 -6.91 -3.71 15.74
C THR A 16 -7.75 -4.71 16.53
N SER A 17 -7.13 -5.71 17.16
CA SER A 17 -7.85 -6.64 18.05
C SER A 17 -8.28 -5.96 19.36
N VAL A 18 -7.44 -5.11 19.94
CA VAL A 18 -7.79 -4.28 21.12
C VAL A 18 -8.90 -3.29 20.74
N ILE A 19 -8.75 -2.58 19.60
CA ILE A 19 -9.76 -1.63 19.11
C ILE A 19 -11.14 -2.28 18.98
N MET A 20 -11.20 -3.52 18.48
CA MET A 20 -12.46 -4.25 18.34
C MET A 20 -13.20 -4.40 19.68
N THR A 21 -12.50 -4.89 20.71
CA THR A 21 -13.07 -5.06 22.05
C THR A 21 -13.43 -3.71 22.66
N TRP A 22 -12.56 -2.74 22.54
CA TRP A 22 -12.75 -1.38 23.06
C TRP A 22 -13.96 -0.68 22.45
N LEU A 23 -14.21 -0.83 21.14
CA LEU A 23 -15.40 -0.27 20.46
C LEU A 23 -16.69 -0.86 21.02
N LYS A 24 -16.71 -2.16 21.33
CA LYS A 24 -17.89 -2.83 21.91
C LYS A 24 -18.17 -2.34 23.32
N GLU A 25 -17.14 -2.15 24.13
CA GLU A 25 -17.29 -1.71 25.53
C GLU A 25 -17.70 -0.25 25.66
N ASN A 26 -17.11 0.62 24.84
CA ASN A 26 -17.31 2.07 24.99
C ASN A 26 -18.48 2.63 24.17
N TYR A 27 -18.89 1.94 23.11
CA TYR A 27 -19.97 2.42 22.22
C TYR A 27 -21.10 1.41 22.03
N ASP A 28 -21.01 0.20 22.56
CA ASP A 28 -21.97 -0.89 22.33
C ASP A 28 -22.20 -1.22 20.83
N TYR A 29 -21.18 -1.01 20.00
CA TYR A 29 -21.25 -1.27 18.57
C TYR A 29 -21.30 -2.77 18.23
N ASP A 30 -21.98 -3.05 17.12
CA ASP A 30 -21.86 -4.30 16.37
C ASP A 30 -20.70 -4.18 15.38
N VAL A 31 -19.57 -4.85 15.67
CA VAL A 31 -18.34 -4.66 14.92
C VAL A 31 -18.24 -5.64 13.75
N ILE A 32 -18.09 -5.10 12.55
CA ILE A 32 -17.79 -5.84 11.33
C ILE A 32 -16.31 -5.63 11.00
N ALA A 33 -15.52 -6.69 11.09
CA ALA A 33 -14.10 -6.66 10.76
C ALA A 33 -13.87 -6.83 9.27
N VAL A 34 -13.11 -5.92 8.65
CA VAL A 34 -12.77 -5.97 7.23
C VAL A 34 -11.25 -6.03 7.08
N CYS A 35 -10.77 -7.16 6.55
CA CYS A 35 -9.39 -7.37 6.17
C CYS A 35 -9.24 -7.22 4.65
N CYS A 36 -8.16 -6.60 4.20
CA CYS A 36 -7.87 -6.39 2.79
C CYS A 36 -6.65 -7.20 2.36
N ASN A 37 -6.82 -8.05 1.34
CA ASN A 37 -5.73 -8.74 0.67
C ASN A 37 -5.19 -7.87 -0.47
N ALA A 38 -4.08 -7.18 -0.22
CA ALA A 38 -3.36 -6.42 -1.24
C ALA A 38 -2.14 -7.19 -1.79
N GLY A 39 -2.02 -8.49 -1.49
CA GLY A 39 -0.94 -9.37 -1.92
C GLY A 39 0.14 -9.63 -0.87
N GLN A 40 -0.06 -9.20 0.37
CA GLN A 40 0.79 -9.56 1.50
C GLN A 40 0.67 -11.06 1.84
N LYS A 41 1.75 -11.63 2.38
CA LYS A 41 1.81 -13.05 2.77
C LYS A 41 1.20 -13.27 4.15
N GLU A 42 -0.13 -13.42 4.22
CA GLU A 42 -0.87 -13.65 5.45
C GLU A 42 -1.87 -14.81 5.32
N ASP A 43 -2.17 -15.44 6.45
CA ASP A 43 -3.26 -16.43 6.54
C ASP A 43 -4.59 -15.70 6.84
N PHE A 44 -5.30 -15.33 5.78
CA PHE A 44 -6.55 -14.58 5.88
C PHE A 44 -7.66 -15.37 6.57
N ASP A 45 -7.71 -16.70 6.41
CA ASP A 45 -8.67 -17.55 7.11
C ASP A 45 -8.43 -17.52 8.62
N ALA A 46 -7.17 -17.53 9.04
CA ALA A 46 -6.81 -17.39 10.46
C ALA A 46 -7.16 -16.01 11.00
N ILE A 47 -6.98 -14.95 10.19
CA ILE A 47 -7.35 -13.57 10.56
C ILE A 47 -8.86 -13.45 10.75
N GLU A 48 -9.68 -14.00 9.85
CA GLU A 48 -11.15 -13.98 9.99
C GLU A 48 -11.61 -14.75 11.23
N LYS A 49 -11.08 -15.96 11.45
CA LYS A 49 -11.38 -16.76 12.65
C LYS A 49 -11.02 -16.00 13.93
N LYS A 50 -9.87 -15.33 13.92
CA LYS A 50 -9.43 -14.49 15.03
C LYS A 50 -10.37 -13.32 15.27
N ALA A 51 -10.82 -12.64 14.21
CA ALA A 51 -11.78 -11.54 14.32
C ALA A 51 -13.07 -11.99 15.00
N ILE A 52 -13.64 -13.11 14.58
CA ILE A 52 -14.84 -13.70 15.19
C ILE A 52 -14.59 -14.09 16.66
N ALA A 53 -13.46 -14.73 16.95
CA ALA A 53 -13.09 -15.12 18.32
C ALA A 53 -12.87 -13.90 19.24
N THR A 54 -12.41 -12.77 18.69
CA THR A 54 -12.26 -11.50 19.41
C THR A 54 -13.59 -10.78 19.60
N GLY A 55 -14.65 -11.20 18.88
CA GLY A 55 -16.01 -10.72 19.09
C GLY A 55 -16.59 -9.87 17.96
N ALA A 56 -16.01 -9.92 16.76
CA ALA A 56 -16.69 -9.39 15.58
C ALA A 56 -17.98 -10.18 15.30
N SER A 57 -19.03 -9.50 14.90
CA SER A 57 -20.27 -10.15 14.45
C SER A 57 -20.14 -10.70 13.03
N LYS A 58 -19.26 -10.12 12.25
CA LYS A 58 -18.92 -10.51 10.88
C LYS A 58 -17.46 -10.20 10.61
N ALA A 59 -16.79 -11.10 9.90
CA ALA A 59 -15.45 -10.89 9.39
C ALA A 59 -15.45 -11.09 7.88
N LEU A 60 -14.74 -10.23 7.15
CA LEU A 60 -14.68 -10.22 5.70
C LEU A 60 -13.23 -10.05 5.27
N THR A 61 -12.78 -10.89 4.34
CA THR A 61 -11.53 -10.65 3.59
C THR A 61 -11.88 -10.26 2.16
N ILE A 62 -11.34 -9.14 1.71
CA ILE A 62 -11.57 -8.60 0.37
C ILE A 62 -10.28 -8.69 -0.43
N ASP A 63 -10.31 -9.39 -1.55
CA ASP A 63 -9.18 -9.46 -2.48
C ASP A 63 -9.12 -8.17 -3.32
N LEU A 64 -8.05 -7.41 -3.14
CA LEU A 64 -7.84 -6.13 -3.80
C LEU A 64 -6.79 -6.20 -4.92
N ARG A 65 -6.10 -7.33 -5.10
CA ARG A 65 -4.88 -7.40 -5.91
C ARG A 65 -5.08 -6.92 -7.34
N GLU A 66 -6.15 -7.38 -8.00
CA GLU A 66 -6.42 -6.98 -9.39
C GLU A 66 -6.75 -5.48 -9.48
N GLU A 67 -7.71 -4.99 -8.68
CA GLU A 67 -8.08 -3.56 -8.65
C GLU A 67 -6.88 -2.68 -8.24
N PHE A 68 -6.04 -3.16 -7.33
CA PHE A 68 -4.84 -2.43 -6.93
C PHE A 68 -3.88 -2.23 -8.10
N ILE A 69 -3.69 -3.27 -8.93
CA ILE A 69 -2.80 -3.19 -10.08
C ILE A 69 -3.42 -2.32 -11.19
N THR A 70 -4.66 -2.59 -11.57
CA THR A 70 -5.29 -1.95 -12.73
C THR A 70 -5.65 -0.48 -12.49
N ASP A 71 -6.14 -0.15 -11.29
CA ASP A 71 -6.74 1.14 -11.01
C ASP A 71 -5.82 2.08 -10.23
N PHE A 72 -4.73 1.56 -9.64
CA PHE A 72 -3.78 2.37 -8.86
C PHE A 72 -2.34 2.26 -9.38
N ILE A 73 -1.82 1.05 -9.53
CA ILE A 73 -0.42 0.85 -9.94
C ILE A 73 -0.22 1.29 -11.40
N TYR A 74 -1.02 0.79 -12.34
CA TYR A 74 -0.85 1.14 -13.75
C TYR A 74 -1.04 2.64 -14.01
N PRO A 75 -2.04 3.34 -13.46
CA PRO A 75 -2.12 4.80 -13.58
C PRO A 75 -0.89 5.53 -13.01
N THR A 76 -0.33 5.03 -11.89
CA THR A 76 0.87 5.60 -11.28
C THR A 76 2.11 5.40 -12.16
N VAL A 77 2.27 4.21 -12.75
CA VAL A 77 3.34 3.90 -13.71
C VAL A 77 3.20 4.75 -14.98
N LYS A 78 2.00 4.81 -15.57
CA LYS A 78 1.71 5.67 -16.73
C LYS A 78 2.04 7.14 -16.47
N ALA A 79 1.74 7.62 -15.28
CA ALA A 79 2.08 8.98 -14.88
C ALA A 79 3.59 9.20 -14.69
N GLY A 80 4.37 8.14 -14.46
CA GLY A 80 5.76 8.27 -14.03
C GLY A 80 5.89 8.84 -12.62
N ALA A 81 4.87 8.61 -11.76
CA ALA A 81 4.77 9.25 -10.46
C ALA A 81 5.62 8.52 -9.41
N ILE A 82 6.73 9.11 -9.04
CA ILE A 82 7.65 8.66 -7.99
C ILE A 82 7.83 9.81 -7.00
N TYR A 83 7.48 9.60 -5.73
CA TYR A 83 7.57 10.65 -4.71
C TYR A 83 9.03 10.92 -4.36
N GLU A 84 9.39 12.20 -4.35
CA GLU A 84 10.76 12.70 -4.11
C GLU A 84 11.81 12.03 -5.01
N ASN A 85 11.41 11.52 -6.19
CA ASN A 85 12.20 10.79 -7.19
C ASN A 85 12.74 9.42 -6.75
N GLU A 86 12.30 8.88 -5.63
CA GLU A 86 12.81 7.63 -5.07
C GLU A 86 11.69 6.68 -4.59
N TYR A 87 10.65 7.19 -3.91
CA TYR A 87 9.61 6.36 -3.34
C TYR A 87 8.50 6.03 -4.35
N MET A 88 8.33 4.74 -4.67
CA MET A 88 7.36 4.23 -5.64
C MET A 88 5.94 4.03 -5.07
N LEU A 89 5.58 4.69 -3.97
CA LEU A 89 4.22 4.93 -3.48
C LEU A 89 3.39 3.71 -3.07
N GLY A 90 3.99 2.55 -2.81
CA GLY A 90 3.23 1.31 -2.60
C GLY A 90 2.20 1.36 -1.48
N THR A 91 2.56 1.84 -0.29
CA THR A 91 1.63 2.04 0.81
C THR A 91 0.64 3.18 0.52
N SER A 92 1.13 4.25 -0.12
CA SER A 92 0.31 5.44 -0.44
C SER A 92 -0.82 5.15 -1.42
N MET A 93 -0.61 4.22 -2.36
CA MET A 93 -1.65 3.75 -3.29
C MET A 93 -2.61 2.76 -2.64
N ALA A 94 -2.12 1.88 -1.76
CA ALA A 94 -2.93 0.83 -1.15
C ALA A 94 -3.98 1.40 -0.17
N ARG A 95 -3.64 2.43 0.61
CA ARG A 95 -4.55 2.96 1.64
C ARG A 95 -5.84 3.59 1.09
N PRO A 96 -5.82 4.40 0.02
CA PRO A 96 -7.04 4.88 -0.62
C PRO A 96 -7.94 3.77 -1.16
N LEU A 97 -7.37 2.69 -1.72
CA LEU A 97 -8.15 1.54 -2.16
C LEU A 97 -8.79 0.81 -0.97
N MET A 98 -8.03 0.52 0.09
CA MET A 98 -8.57 -0.08 1.31
C MET A 98 -9.70 0.77 1.89
N ALA A 99 -9.50 2.09 2.00
CA ALA A 99 -10.53 3.01 2.51
C ALA A 99 -11.80 3.02 1.65
N LYS A 100 -11.66 2.96 0.32
CA LYS A 100 -12.80 2.79 -0.60
C LYS A 100 -13.60 1.53 -0.26
N LYS A 101 -12.94 0.40 -0.05
CA LYS A 101 -13.63 -0.86 0.30
C LYS A 101 -14.32 -0.79 1.66
N LEU A 102 -13.73 -0.11 2.63
CA LEU A 102 -14.42 0.12 3.91
C LEU A 102 -15.71 0.94 3.73
N VAL A 103 -15.71 1.96 2.88
CA VAL A 103 -16.91 2.75 2.54
C VAL A 103 -17.93 1.89 1.81
N GLU A 104 -17.52 1.09 0.81
CA GLU A 104 -18.40 0.16 0.09
C GLU A 104 -19.08 -0.83 1.05
N VAL A 105 -18.32 -1.43 1.97
CA VAL A 105 -18.88 -2.34 3.01
C VAL A 105 -19.78 -1.60 3.96
N ALA A 106 -19.45 -0.37 4.36
CA ALA A 106 -20.30 0.44 5.23
C ALA A 106 -21.68 0.67 4.60
N HIS A 107 -21.71 1.02 3.32
CA HIS A 107 -22.98 1.19 2.57
C HIS A 107 -23.76 -0.12 2.48
N GLN A 108 -23.10 -1.24 2.15
CA GLN A 108 -23.74 -2.56 2.04
C GLN A 108 -24.36 -3.04 3.36
N GLU A 109 -23.69 -2.75 4.47
CA GLU A 109 -24.11 -3.16 5.82
C GLU A 109 -25.03 -2.15 6.51
N GLY A 110 -25.25 -0.97 5.91
CA GLY A 110 -26.00 0.13 6.51
C GLY A 110 -25.31 0.71 7.74
N ALA A 111 -23.96 0.72 7.73
CA ALA A 111 -23.14 1.31 8.78
C ALA A 111 -22.78 2.77 8.42
N PHE A 112 -22.77 3.64 9.43
CA PHE A 112 -22.38 5.05 9.27
C PHE A 112 -21.09 5.39 10.05
N VAL A 113 -20.39 4.37 10.53
CA VAL A 113 -19.16 4.52 11.31
C VAL A 113 -18.08 3.61 10.73
N ILE A 114 -16.90 4.15 10.52
CA ILE A 114 -15.68 3.40 10.19
C ILE A 114 -14.64 3.66 11.26
N ALA A 115 -13.97 2.61 11.72
CA ALA A 115 -12.88 2.69 12.68
C ALA A 115 -11.57 2.15 12.08
N HIS A 116 -10.44 2.75 12.46
CA HIS A 116 -9.11 2.30 12.07
C HIS A 116 -8.07 2.48 13.18
N GLY A 117 -6.99 1.70 13.11
CA GLY A 117 -5.89 1.69 14.08
C GLY A 117 -4.67 2.53 13.69
N CYS A 118 -4.78 3.46 12.75
CA CYS A 118 -3.65 4.29 12.35
C CYS A 118 -3.30 5.31 13.45
N THR A 119 -2.00 5.44 13.73
CA THR A 119 -1.49 6.39 14.71
C THR A 119 -1.41 7.81 14.13
N GLY A 120 -1.44 8.83 14.99
CA GLY A 120 -1.33 10.24 14.60
C GLY A 120 0.05 10.66 14.06
N LYS A 121 1.07 9.80 14.17
CA LYS A 121 2.44 10.08 13.73
C LYS A 121 2.71 9.68 12.27
N GLY A 122 1.85 8.83 11.68
CA GLY A 122 2.00 8.31 10.32
C GLY A 122 1.09 9.02 9.31
N ASN A 123 1.40 8.86 8.02
CA ASN A 123 0.58 9.39 6.93
C ASN A 123 -0.73 8.59 6.74
N ASP A 124 -0.78 7.35 7.18
CA ASP A 124 -1.87 6.43 6.87
C ASP A 124 -3.22 6.91 7.40
N GLN A 125 -3.25 7.53 8.59
CA GLN A 125 -4.47 8.14 9.09
C GLN A 125 -5.05 9.17 8.11
N VAL A 126 -4.19 10.03 7.53
CA VAL A 126 -4.62 11.05 6.58
C VAL A 126 -5.15 10.38 5.31
N ARG A 127 -4.47 9.36 4.80
CA ARG A 127 -4.86 8.61 3.60
C ARG A 127 -6.21 7.93 3.75
N PHE A 128 -6.46 7.27 4.89
CA PHE A 128 -7.76 6.67 5.18
C PHE A 128 -8.86 7.75 5.29
N GLU A 129 -8.63 8.76 6.12
CA GLU A 129 -9.68 9.72 6.43
C GLU A 129 -10.03 10.66 5.28
N THR A 130 -9.04 11.15 4.55
CA THR A 130 -9.29 11.95 3.32
C THR A 130 -10.07 11.15 2.29
N THR A 131 -9.74 9.87 2.10
CA THR A 131 -10.47 9.01 1.18
C THR A 131 -11.90 8.76 1.63
N ILE A 132 -12.11 8.38 2.89
CA ILE A 132 -13.45 8.16 3.44
C ILE A 132 -14.30 9.41 3.27
N LYS A 133 -13.76 10.60 3.62
CA LYS A 133 -14.48 11.86 3.52
C LYS A 133 -14.70 12.33 2.08
N ALA A 134 -13.83 12.00 1.15
CA ALA A 134 -14.02 12.27 -0.27
C ALA A 134 -15.14 11.43 -0.88
N LEU A 135 -15.26 10.16 -0.46
CA LEU A 135 -16.27 9.23 -0.96
C LEU A 135 -17.63 9.38 -0.26
N ASP A 136 -17.62 9.55 1.06
CA ASP A 136 -18.84 9.81 1.83
C ASP A 136 -18.55 10.70 3.06
N PRO A 137 -18.83 12.01 2.97
CA PRO A 137 -18.64 12.95 4.09
C PRO A 137 -19.50 12.64 5.32
N SER A 138 -20.59 11.88 5.18
CA SER A 138 -21.52 11.57 6.28
C SER A 138 -20.97 10.51 7.24
N ILE A 139 -20.05 9.65 6.79
CA ILE A 139 -19.48 8.59 7.61
C ILE A 139 -18.65 9.18 8.76
N LYS A 140 -18.99 8.78 9.98
CA LYS A 140 -18.19 9.10 11.17
C LYS A 140 -16.94 8.22 11.22
N ILE A 141 -15.80 8.83 11.53
CA ILE A 141 -14.52 8.12 11.67
C ILE A 141 -14.13 8.04 13.13
N ILE A 142 -13.74 6.85 13.58
CA ILE A 142 -13.21 6.60 14.93
C ILE A 142 -11.76 6.12 14.79
N ALA A 143 -10.83 6.91 15.31
CA ALA A 143 -9.41 6.60 15.38
C ALA A 143 -8.96 6.60 16.85
N PRO A 144 -9.05 5.48 17.57
CA PRO A 144 -8.86 5.42 19.02
C PRO A 144 -7.51 5.97 19.51
N TRP A 145 -6.44 5.78 18.75
CA TRP A 145 -5.12 6.34 19.07
C TRP A 145 -5.10 7.86 19.32
N ARG A 146 -6.14 8.60 19.02
CA ARG A 146 -6.24 10.04 19.26
C ARG A 146 -6.83 10.41 20.62
N PHE A 147 -7.52 9.48 21.28
CA PHE A 147 -8.33 9.83 22.45
C PHE A 147 -8.52 8.71 23.47
N TRP A 148 -8.03 7.48 23.24
CA TRP A 148 -7.99 6.46 24.28
C TRP A 148 -6.80 6.68 25.24
N ASP A 149 -6.84 6.06 26.40
CA ASP A 149 -5.83 6.26 27.44
C ASP A 149 -4.55 5.45 27.25
N PHE A 150 -4.52 4.51 26.31
CA PHE A 150 -3.34 3.68 26.04
C PHE A 150 -2.24 4.51 25.35
N GLN A 151 -1.02 4.41 25.91
CA GLN A 151 0.14 5.19 25.44
C GLN A 151 1.26 4.30 24.88
N SER A 152 1.23 3.00 25.22
CA SER A 152 2.28 2.07 24.88
C SER A 152 1.75 0.73 24.35
N ARG A 153 2.65 -0.05 23.78
CA ARG A 153 2.35 -1.43 23.37
C ARG A 153 2.06 -2.30 24.60
N GLU A 154 2.73 -2.03 25.71
CA GLU A 154 2.55 -2.73 27.00
C GLU A 154 1.12 -2.56 27.52
N ASP A 155 0.56 -1.34 27.46
CA ASP A 155 -0.84 -1.08 27.86
C ASP A 155 -1.81 -1.92 27.02
N LEU A 156 -1.56 -2.03 25.71
CA LEU A 156 -2.38 -2.85 24.82
C LEU A 156 -2.28 -4.34 25.14
N LEU A 157 -1.10 -4.83 25.54
CA LEU A 157 -0.89 -6.23 25.95
C LEU A 157 -1.60 -6.53 27.26
N GLU A 158 -1.55 -5.63 28.23
CA GLU A 158 -2.27 -5.76 29.51
C GLU A 158 -3.78 -5.78 29.28
N TYR A 159 -4.31 -4.86 28.49
CA TYR A 159 -5.72 -4.83 28.13
C TYR A 159 -6.15 -6.11 27.41
N ALA A 160 -5.35 -6.57 26.46
CA ALA A 160 -5.64 -7.77 25.70
C ALA A 160 -5.65 -9.03 26.59
N ALA A 161 -4.73 -9.12 27.57
CA ALA A 161 -4.70 -10.21 28.55
C ALA A 161 -5.94 -10.18 29.45
N ALA A 162 -6.34 -9.00 29.95
CA ALA A 162 -7.52 -8.83 30.78
C ALA A 162 -8.82 -9.23 30.08
N HIS A 163 -8.88 -9.09 28.74
CA HIS A 163 -10.06 -9.40 27.92
C HIS A 163 -9.97 -10.71 27.15
N ASN A 164 -8.95 -11.55 27.45
CA ASN A 164 -8.70 -12.83 26.76
C ASN A 164 -8.63 -12.71 25.22
N ILE A 165 -8.10 -11.59 24.72
CA ILE A 165 -7.89 -11.40 23.28
C ILE A 165 -6.75 -12.30 22.81
N PRO A 166 -6.95 -13.18 21.81
CA PRO A 166 -5.89 -14.05 21.33
C PRO A 166 -4.78 -13.23 20.64
N ILE A 167 -3.59 -13.24 21.24
CA ILE A 167 -2.41 -12.59 20.68
C ILE A 167 -1.42 -13.65 20.29
N ALA A 168 -1.00 -13.66 19.02
CA ALA A 168 0.12 -14.48 18.61
C ALA A 168 1.39 -13.95 19.30
N GLN A 169 2.15 -14.86 19.96
CA GLN A 169 3.48 -14.51 20.45
C GLN A 169 4.36 -14.15 19.25
N SER A 170 4.59 -12.87 19.02
CA SER A 170 5.54 -12.42 18.00
C SER A 170 6.89 -12.23 18.68
N GLN A 171 7.95 -12.80 18.09
CA GLN A 171 9.31 -12.36 18.39
C GLN A 171 9.39 -10.84 18.16
N ALA A 172 10.20 -10.14 18.96
CA ALA A 172 10.43 -8.72 18.78
C ALA A 172 10.90 -8.48 17.33
N LYS A 173 10.06 -7.81 16.53
CA LYS A 173 10.42 -7.44 15.17
C LYS A 173 11.31 -6.22 15.24
N ILE A 174 12.49 -6.27 14.65
CA ILE A 174 13.42 -5.14 14.56
C ILE A 174 12.78 -4.02 13.73
N TYR A 175 12.17 -4.38 12.59
CA TYR A 175 11.51 -3.45 11.69
C TYR A 175 9.99 -3.50 11.75
N SER A 176 9.36 -2.37 11.64
CA SER A 176 7.97 -2.27 11.21
C SER A 176 7.93 -2.47 9.69
N ARG A 177 7.06 -3.37 9.22
CA ARG A 177 6.96 -3.74 7.80
C ARG A 177 5.54 -3.58 7.32
N ASP A 178 5.39 -3.06 6.11
CA ASP A 178 4.13 -3.02 5.35
C ASP A 178 4.36 -3.63 3.97
N GLU A 179 3.66 -4.73 3.68
CA GLU A 179 3.82 -5.53 2.47
C GLU A 179 2.53 -5.52 1.65
N ASN A 180 2.69 -5.42 0.34
CA ASN A 180 1.63 -5.68 -0.63
C ASN A 180 2.26 -6.23 -1.93
N ILE A 181 1.45 -6.50 -2.96
CA ILE A 181 1.93 -7.09 -4.22
C ILE A 181 2.95 -6.18 -4.96
N TRP A 182 2.99 -4.89 -4.64
CA TRP A 182 3.88 -3.93 -5.28
C TRP A 182 5.23 -3.81 -4.57
N HIS A 183 5.23 -3.80 -3.23
CA HIS A 183 6.44 -3.53 -2.45
C HIS A 183 6.38 -4.09 -1.03
N ILE A 184 7.52 -4.00 -0.35
CA ILE A 184 7.60 -4.03 1.11
C ILE A 184 8.37 -2.82 1.61
N SER A 185 7.90 -2.22 2.70
CA SER A 185 8.60 -1.16 3.44
C SER A 185 9.19 -1.69 4.74
N HIS A 186 10.31 -1.11 5.14
CA HIS A 186 10.99 -1.38 6.41
C HIS A 186 11.29 -0.06 7.11
N GLU A 187 10.82 0.09 8.34
CA GLU A 187 11.02 1.28 9.18
C GLU A 187 11.41 0.86 10.60
N GLY A 188 12.07 1.75 11.33
CA GLY A 188 12.45 1.52 12.73
C GLY A 188 13.78 0.80 12.91
N GLY A 189 14.07 0.37 14.15
CA GLY A 189 15.34 -0.28 14.47
C GLY A 189 16.54 0.64 14.26
N GLU A 190 17.62 0.13 13.66
CA GLU A 190 18.82 0.92 13.35
C GLU A 190 18.60 2.03 12.32
N LEU A 191 17.49 2.01 11.57
CA LEU A 191 17.14 3.06 10.60
C LEU A 191 16.74 4.38 11.28
N GLU A 192 16.41 4.37 12.58
CA GLU A 192 16.11 5.59 13.34
C GLU A 192 17.32 6.53 13.44
N ASP A 193 18.53 6.00 13.37
CA ASP A 193 19.74 6.80 13.23
C ASP A 193 20.20 6.78 11.75
N PRO A 194 20.14 7.92 11.04
CA PRO A 194 20.51 7.96 9.63
C PRO A 194 21.98 7.65 9.34
N TRP A 195 22.82 7.61 10.37
CA TRP A 195 24.24 7.24 10.24
C TRP A 195 24.46 5.72 10.16
N ASN A 196 23.51 4.93 10.64
CA ASN A 196 23.64 3.49 10.70
C ASN A 196 23.41 2.86 9.31
N GLU A 197 24.21 1.86 8.98
CA GLU A 197 23.94 0.94 7.89
C GLU A 197 22.82 -0.03 8.30
N HIS A 198 21.90 -0.35 7.39
CA HIS A 198 20.88 -1.36 7.67
C HIS A 198 21.49 -2.78 7.63
N TYR A 199 20.91 -3.70 8.40
CA TYR A 199 21.34 -5.10 8.36
C TYR A 199 20.98 -5.79 7.03
N LYS A 200 21.80 -6.73 6.56
CA LYS A 200 21.46 -7.57 5.39
C LYS A 200 20.11 -8.27 5.50
N THR A 201 19.68 -8.58 6.71
CA THR A 201 18.37 -9.19 7.01
C THR A 201 17.18 -8.27 6.71
N ILE A 202 17.40 -7.04 6.27
CA ILE A 202 16.34 -6.14 5.81
C ILE A 202 15.72 -6.65 4.50
N HIS A 203 16.55 -7.26 3.65
CA HIS A 203 16.09 -7.82 2.38
C HIS A 203 15.16 -9.02 2.61
N VAL A 204 13.91 -8.88 2.18
CA VAL A 204 12.84 -9.89 2.33
C VAL A 204 12.30 -10.34 0.97
N LEU A 205 12.16 -9.38 0.03
CA LEU A 205 11.74 -9.67 -1.33
C LEU A 205 12.93 -9.90 -2.25
N SER A 206 13.92 -9.02 -2.22
CA SER A 206 15.06 -9.03 -3.12
C SER A 206 16.31 -9.61 -2.45
N VAL A 207 17.18 -10.24 -3.21
CA VAL A 207 18.54 -10.52 -2.74
C VAL A 207 19.32 -9.20 -2.63
N PRO A 208 20.28 -9.07 -1.69
CA PRO A 208 21.20 -7.94 -1.69
C PRO A 208 21.92 -7.82 -3.05
N PRO A 209 22.24 -6.63 -3.55
CA PRO A 209 22.93 -6.46 -4.83
C PRO A 209 24.23 -7.23 -4.96
N GLU A 210 24.99 -7.34 -3.87
CA GLU A 210 26.25 -8.09 -3.83
C GLU A 210 26.08 -9.61 -3.90
N ASP A 211 24.89 -10.12 -3.63
CA ASP A 211 24.54 -11.56 -3.71
C ASP A 211 23.74 -11.88 -4.99
N ALA A 212 23.52 -10.87 -5.86
CA ALA A 212 22.83 -11.05 -7.12
C ALA A 212 23.67 -11.86 -8.13
N PRO A 213 23.08 -12.58 -9.09
CA PRO A 213 23.80 -13.32 -10.11
C PRO A 213 24.70 -12.41 -10.97
N ASP A 214 25.90 -12.86 -11.31
CA ASP A 214 26.79 -12.19 -12.26
C ASP A 214 26.29 -12.32 -13.71
N GLU A 215 25.46 -13.32 -13.98
CA GLU A 215 24.90 -13.56 -15.32
C GLU A 215 23.72 -12.64 -15.60
N VAL A 216 23.75 -12.00 -16.77
CA VAL A 216 22.69 -11.10 -17.22
C VAL A 216 21.39 -11.84 -17.45
N THR A 217 20.31 -11.31 -16.88
CA THR A 217 18.93 -11.72 -17.20
C THR A 217 18.31 -10.70 -18.16
N TYR A 218 17.86 -11.15 -19.34
CA TYR A 218 17.06 -10.33 -20.26
C TYR A 218 15.58 -10.63 -20.08
N VAL A 219 14.75 -9.59 -20.11
CA VAL A 219 13.30 -9.70 -20.07
C VAL A 219 12.69 -8.73 -21.07
N ASN A 220 11.73 -9.21 -21.90
CA ASN A 220 10.99 -8.37 -22.83
C ASN A 220 9.60 -8.10 -22.23
N ILE A 221 9.17 -6.84 -22.23
CA ILE A 221 7.87 -6.43 -21.72
C ILE A 221 7.11 -5.77 -22.85
N ASP A 222 5.94 -6.30 -23.19
CA ASP A 222 5.05 -5.73 -24.20
C ASP A 222 4.05 -4.80 -23.54
N PHE A 223 3.91 -3.62 -24.11
CA PHE A 223 2.96 -2.59 -23.69
C PHE A 223 1.91 -2.35 -24.77
N GLU A 224 0.66 -2.17 -24.35
CA GLU A 224 -0.46 -1.69 -25.17
C GLU A 224 -1.05 -0.43 -24.50
N LYS A 225 -0.97 0.73 -25.15
CA LYS A 225 -1.44 2.01 -24.60
C LYS A 225 -0.90 2.31 -23.20
N GLY A 226 0.39 2.06 -23.00
CA GLY A 226 1.09 2.28 -21.72
C GLY A 226 0.83 1.25 -20.63
N ILE A 227 0.02 0.22 -20.90
CA ILE A 227 -0.28 -0.88 -19.95
C ILE A 227 0.58 -2.09 -20.34
N PRO A 228 1.31 -2.72 -19.39
CA PRO A 228 2.04 -3.94 -19.67
C PRO A 228 1.06 -5.12 -19.84
N VAL A 229 1.23 -5.91 -20.92
CA VAL A 229 0.30 -6.98 -21.30
C VAL A 229 0.95 -8.35 -21.46
N ALA A 230 2.28 -8.38 -21.65
CA ALA A 230 3.00 -9.65 -21.78
C ALA A 230 4.44 -9.53 -21.26
N VAL A 231 5.01 -10.65 -20.84
CA VAL A 231 6.42 -10.81 -20.47
C VAL A 231 7.01 -11.96 -21.29
N ASP A 232 8.10 -11.68 -22.04
CA ASP A 232 8.76 -12.63 -22.94
C ASP A 232 7.80 -13.28 -23.95
N GLY A 233 6.83 -12.48 -24.44
CA GLY A 233 5.82 -12.90 -25.41
C GLY A 233 4.65 -13.68 -24.83
N GLU A 234 4.64 -13.98 -23.54
CA GLU A 234 3.54 -14.61 -22.81
C GLU A 234 2.56 -13.55 -22.32
N LYS A 235 1.32 -13.56 -22.82
CA LYS A 235 0.24 -12.71 -22.30
C LYS A 235 -0.18 -13.19 -20.92
N LEU A 236 -0.20 -12.29 -19.95
CA LEU A 236 -0.49 -12.58 -18.55
C LEU A 236 -1.59 -11.65 -18.03
N ASP A 237 -2.37 -12.13 -17.07
CA ASP A 237 -3.23 -11.25 -16.28
C ASP A 237 -2.38 -10.31 -15.41
N PRO A 238 -2.96 -9.21 -14.91
CA PRO A 238 -2.20 -8.20 -14.15
C PRO A 238 -1.45 -8.77 -12.94
N ILE A 239 -2.06 -9.70 -12.21
CA ILE A 239 -1.46 -10.31 -11.00
C ILE A 239 -0.27 -11.20 -11.40
N ALA A 240 -0.46 -12.07 -12.38
CA ALA A 240 0.59 -12.96 -12.85
C ALA A 240 1.76 -12.18 -13.47
N LEU A 241 1.48 -11.11 -14.23
CA LEU A 241 2.49 -10.26 -14.85
C LEU A 241 3.36 -9.58 -13.78
N LEU A 242 2.75 -8.91 -12.80
CA LEU A 242 3.49 -8.23 -11.74
C LEU A 242 4.25 -9.23 -10.86
N THR A 243 3.66 -10.39 -10.55
CA THR A 243 4.34 -11.45 -9.79
C THR A 243 5.60 -11.93 -10.52
N LYS A 244 5.51 -12.19 -11.83
CA LYS A 244 6.65 -12.60 -12.66
C LYS A 244 7.76 -11.55 -12.67
N LEU A 245 7.41 -10.26 -12.77
CA LEU A 245 8.39 -9.18 -12.72
C LEU A 245 9.01 -9.02 -11.31
N ASN A 246 8.22 -9.22 -10.26
CA ASN A 246 8.74 -9.25 -8.88
C ASN A 246 9.76 -10.37 -8.71
N GLU A 247 9.47 -11.59 -9.17
CA GLU A 247 10.40 -12.73 -9.10
C GLU A 247 11.70 -12.45 -9.84
N LEU A 248 11.62 -11.92 -11.07
CA LEU A 248 12.78 -11.57 -11.87
C LEU A 248 13.61 -10.47 -11.20
N GLY A 249 12.99 -9.39 -10.74
CA GLY A 249 13.67 -8.29 -10.06
C GLY A 249 14.28 -8.73 -8.73
N SER A 250 13.55 -9.50 -7.93
CA SER A 250 14.00 -10.04 -6.64
C SER A 250 15.26 -10.88 -6.79
N LYS A 251 15.26 -11.81 -7.76
CA LYS A 251 16.40 -12.70 -8.05
C LYS A 251 17.65 -11.91 -8.49
N ASN A 252 17.47 -10.79 -9.17
CA ASN A 252 18.57 -10.00 -9.72
C ASN A 252 18.95 -8.80 -8.83
N GLY A 253 18.52 -8.74 -7.57
CA GLY A 253 18.88 -7.68 -6.63
C GLY A 253 18.33 -6.29 -7.01
N VAL A 254 17.24 -6.26 -7.77
CA VAL A 254 16.64 -5.01 -8.28
C VAL A 254 15.60 -4.48 -7.32
N GLY A 255 15.59 -3.15 -7.11
CA GLY A 255 14.46 -2.42 -6.54
C GLY A 255 14.55 -2.07 -5.07
N THR A 256 15.71 -2.21 -4.44
CA THR A 256 15.95 -1.72 -3.07
C THR A 256 16.38 -0.26 -3.10
N VAL A 257 15.73 0.57 -2.29
CA VAL A 257 16.10 1.98 -2.05
C VAL A 257 16.06 2.28 -0.56
N ASP A 258 17.05 3.05 -0.07
CA ASP A 258 17.15 3.55 1.31
C ASP A 258 17.01 5.07 1.26
N ILE A 259 15.90 5.59 1.78
CA ILE A 259 15.52 7.00 1.61
C ILE A 259 15.14 7.67 2.91
N ILE A 260 15.29 8.98 2.93
CA ILE A 260 14.73 9.85 3.97
C ILE A 260 13.65 10.71 3.33
N GLU A 261 12.38 10.34 3.55
CA GLU A 261 11.23 11.02 2.98
C GLU A 261 10.66 12.11 3.90
N ASN A 262 9.98 13.08 3.30
CA ASN A 262 9.22 14.08 4.04
C ASN A 262 7.76 13.63 4.20
N ARG A 263 7.36 13.26 5.42
CA ARG A 263 5.97 12.90 5.71
C ARG A 263 5.04 14.11 5.66
N LEU A 264 3.81 13.89 5.22
CA LEU A 264 2.76 14.92 5.19
C LEU A 264 2.55 15.59 6.55
N VAL A 265 2.71 14.84 7.62
CA VAL A 265 2.59 15.34 9.02
C VAL A 265 3.78 16.19 9.47
N GLY A 266 4.73 16.51 8.59
CA GLY A 266 5.85 17.43 8.86
C GLY A 266 7.07 16.78 9.48
N MET A 267 7.17 15.48 9.50
CA MET A 267 8.32 14.73 10.02
C MET A 267 9.14 14.15 8.87
N LYS A 268 10.46 14.02 9.09
CA LYS A 268 11.30 13.17 8.24
C LYS A 268 11.24 11.72 8.74
N SER A 269 11.29 10.77 7.81
CA SER A 269 11.31 9.35 8.14
C SER A 269 12.24 8.62 7.20
N ARG A 270 13.18 7.83 7.75
CA ARG A 270 13.99 6.92 6.96
C ARG A 270 13.29 5.59 6.84
N GLY A 271 13.28 5.07 5.62
CA GLY A 271 12.77 3.74 5.33
C GLY A 271 13.56 3.08 4.22
N VAL A 272 13.61 1.76 4.25
CA VAL A 272 14.12 0.94 3.14
C VAL A 272 12.94 0.29 2.46
N TYR A 273 12.88 0.40 1.14
CA TYR A 273 11.80 -0.12 0.32
C TYR A 273 12.35 -1.12 -0.70
N GLU A 274 11.64 -2.23 -0.87
CA GLU A 274 11.93 -3.20 -1.92
C GLU A 274 10.75 -3.22 -2.89
N THR A 275 10.98 -2.80 -4.16
CA THR A 275 9.95 -2.70 -5.19
C THR A 275 10.47 -3.30 -6.50
N PRO A 276 10.76 -4.61 -6.54
CA PRO A 276 11.51 -5.22 -7.64
C PRO A 276 10.82 -5.12 -8.99
N GLY A 277 9.58 -5.59 -9.12
CA GLY A 277 8.82 -5.52 -10.37
C GLY A 277 8.45 -4.09 -10.75
N GLY A 278 8.17 -3.25 -9.75
CA GLY A 278 7.87 -1.84 -9.96
C GLY A 278 9.03 -1.07 -10.57
N THR A 279 10.24 -1.31 -10.10
CA THR A 279 11.46 -0.70 -10.66
C THR A 279 11.64 -1.07 -12.13
N ILE A 280 11.43 -2.35 -12.48
CA ILE A 280 11.49 -2.81 -13.86
C ILE A 280 10.42 -2.13 -14.70
N LEU A 281 9.16 -2.07 -14.23
CA LEU A 281 8.05 -1.45 -14.96
C LEU A 281 8.25 0.04 -15.19
N PHE A 282 8.66 0.81 -14.18
CA PHE A 282 8.93 2.24 -14.35
C PHE A 282 10.04 2.50 -15.36
N ALA A 283 11.13 1.74 -15.28
CA ALA A 283 12.26 1.88 -16.20
C ALA A 283 11.87 1.51 -17.64
N ALA A 284 11.13 0.40 -17.83
CA ALA A 284 10.67 -0.04 -19.15
C ALA A 284 9.68 0.96 -19.78
N HIS A 285 8.68 1.39 -19.00
CA HIS A 285 7.68 2.35 -19.44
C HIS A 285 8.31 3.70 -19.84
N ALA A 286 9.20 4.23 -19.00
CA ALA A 286 9.93 5.45 -19.29
C ALA A 286 10.83 5.32 -20.55
N GLY A 287 11.41 4.14 -20.78
CA GLY A 287 12.17 3.84 -22.00
C GLY A 287 11.31 3.93 -23.24
N LEU A 288 10.11 3.37 -23.22
CA LEU A 288 9.15 3.41 -24.33
C LEU A 288 8.64 4.84 -24.59
N GLU A 289 8.32 5.60 -23.54
CA GLU A 289 7.89 7.00 -23.66
C GLU A 289 8.91 7.87 -24.41
N LYS A 290 10.20 7.68 -24.15
CA LYS A 290 11.27 8.43 -24.83
C LYS A 290 11.31 8.22 -26.36
N LEU A 291 10.79 7.09 -26.84
CA LEU A 291 10.69 6.79 -28.27
C LEU A 291 9.39 7.32 -28.90
N VAL A 292 8.31 7.36 -28.14
CA VAL A 292 6.97 7.61 -28.68
C VAL A 292 6.52 9.06 -28.49
N LEU A 293 6.80 9.65 -27.33
CA LEU A 293 6.36 11.01 -27.01
C LEU A 293 7.30 12.07 -27.63
N ASP A 294 6.71 13.15 -28.12
CA ASP A 294 7.49 14.32 -28.51
C ASP A 294 8.15 14.98 -27.27
N ARG A 295 9.19 15.78 -27.54
CA ARG A 295 10.00 16.44 -26.53
C ARG A 295 9.17 17.27 -25.55
N ASP A 296 8.24 18.08 -26.04
CA ASP A 296 7.52 19.07 -25.25
C ASP A 296 6.49 18.36 -24.34
N THR A 297 5.80 17.34 -24.88
CA THR A 297 4.90 16.47 -24.11
C THR A 297 5.66 15.73 -23.01
N LEU A 298 6.82 15.13 -23.33
CA LEU A 298 7.62 14.39 -22.35
C LEU A 298 8.11 15.30 -21.21
N GLN A 299 8.56 16.52 -21.53
CA GLN A 299 9.03 17.48 -20.51
C GLN A 299 7.88 17.98 -19.62
N TYR A 300 6.71 18.28 -20.19
CA TYR A 300 5.57 18.72 -19.41
C TYR A 300 5.02 17.59 -18.53
N LYS A 301 4.99 16.35 -19.06
CA LYS A 301 4.60 15.16 -18.30
C LYS A 301 5.48 14.95 -17.06
N ALA A 302 6.78 15.25 -17.11
CA ALA A 302 7.66 15.16 -15.95
C ALA A 302 7.25 16.11 -14.82
N ILE A 303 6.76 17.33 -15.13
CA ILE A 303 6.21 18.27 -14.15
C ILE A 303 4.91 17.73 -13.54
N VAL A 304 4.05 17.20 -14.39
CA VAL A 304 2.77 16.59 -13.98
C VAL A 304 3.00 15.36 -13.09
N ALA A 305 4.00 14.53 -13.39
CA ALA A 305 4.39 13.37 -12.61
C ALA A 305 4.73 13.71 -11.14
N GLN A 306 5.47 14.81 -10.93
CA GLN A 306 5.78 15.28 -9.56
C GLN A 306 4.50 15.66 -8.81
N LYS A 307 3.57 16.36 -9.46
CA LYS A 307 2.29 16.71 -8.80
C LYS A 307 1.44 15.48 -8.54
N MET A 308 1.40 14.54 -9.47
CA MET A 308 0.69 13.26 -9.29
C MET A 308 1.26 12.48 -8.11
N SER A 309 2.59 12.36 -8.00
CA SER A 309 3.22 11.64 -6.89
C SER A 309 2.90 12.27 -5.54
N GLN A 310 2.89 13.59 -5.44
CA GLN A 310 2.48 14.31 -4.23
C GLN A 310 1.03 14.01 -3.85
N LEU A 311 0.09 14.09 -4.82
CA LEU A 311 -1.32 13.81 -4.55
C LEU A 311 -1.54 12.38 -4.06
N ILE A 312 -0.84 11.41 -4.65
CA ILE A 312 -0.90 10.01 -4.23
C ILE A 312 -0.32 9.86 -2.82
N TYR A 313 0.85 10.46 -2.56
CA TYR A 313 1.52 10.40 -1.26
C TYR A 313 0.64 10.96 -0.14
N ASP A 314 -0.05 12.07 -0.41
CA ASP A 314 -0.92 12.77 0.53
C ASP A 314 -2.32 12.11 0.70
N GLY A 315 -2.61 11.01 0.00
CA GLY A 315 -3.90 10.32 0.06
C GLY A 315 -5.03 11.03 -0.69
N LEU A 316 -4.69 11.91 -1.61
CA LEU A 316 -5.63 12.73 -2.40
C LEU A 316 -6.02 12.05 -3.72
N TRP A 317 -6.18 10.71 -3.69
CA TRP A 317 -6.54 9.93 -4.87
C TRP A 317 -7.90 10.32 -5.46
N TYR A 318 -8.89 10.57 -4.62
CA TYR A 318 -10.25 10.91 -5.02
C TYR A 318 -10.48 12.43 -5.04
N THR A 319 -9.62 13.15 -5.77
CA THR A 319 -9.72 14.61 -5.92
C THR A 319 -9.82 15.00 -7.39
N PRO A 320 -10.54 16.09 -7.71
CA PRO A 320 -10.68 16.55 -9.10
C PRO A 320 -9.35 16.82 -9.79
N LEU A 321 -8.33 17.32 -9.06
CA LEU A 321 -7.01 17.57 -9.65
C LEU A 321 -6.33 16.25 -10.06
N ARG A 322 -6.38 15.22 -9.22
CA ARG A 322 -5.81 13.91 -9.58
C ARG A 322 -6.52 13.34 -10.82
N GLU A 323 -7.84 13.46 -10.91
CA GLU A 323 -8.61 13.00 -12.06
C GLU A 323 -8.23 13.75 -13.35
N ALA A 324 -8.10 15.06 -13.28
CA ALA A 324 -7.66 15.88 -14.42
C ALA A 324 -6.24 15.51 -14.89
N ILE A 325 -5.33 15.26 -13.93
CA ILE A 325 -3.98 14.78 -14.23
C ILE A 325 -4.01 13.39 -14.87
N SER A 326 -4.83 12.48 -14.37
CA SER A 326 -4.97 11.13 -14.96
C SER A 326 -5.49 11.21 -16.40
N ALA A 327 -6.48 12.05 -16.67
CA ALA A 327 -7.00 12.24 -18.02
C ALA A 327 -5.93 12.81 -18.99
N PHE A 328 -5.11 13.76 -18.53
CA PHE A 328 -3.97 14.24 -19.29
C PHE A 328 -2.97 13.11 -19.57
N VAL A 329 -2.58 12.36 -18.54
CA VAL A 329 -1.65 11.23 -18.67
C VAL A 329 -2.20 10.21 -19.65
N ASP A 330 -3.45 9.78 -19.51
CA ASP A 330 -4.08 8.78 -20.38
C ASP A 330 -4.06 9.21 -21.84
N SER A 331 -4.31 10.49 -22.12
CA SER A 331 -4.23 11.02 -23.50
C SER A 331 -2.83 10.90 -24.12
N THR A 332 -1.78 10.93 -23.32
CA THR A 332 -0.39 10.76 -23.79
C THR A 332 -0.04 9.30 -24.10
N GLN A 333 -0.83 8.36 -23.59
CA GLN A 333 -0.55 6.90 -23.68
C GLN A 333 -1.19 6.22 -24.89
N GLU A 334 -2.08 6.89 -25.62
CA GLU A 334 -2.83 6.28 -26.73
C GLU A 334 -1.96 5.61 -27.82
N LEU A 335 -0.77 6.13 -28.06
CA LEU A 335 0.18 5.59 -29.02
C LEU A 335 1.30 4.77 -28.36
N LEU A 336 1.31 4.65 -27.05
CA LEU A 336 2.39 4.00 -26.31
C LEU A 336 2.25 2.47 -26.35
N THR A 337 2.55 1.89 -27.52
CA THR A 337 2.47 0.44 -27.77
C THR A 337 3.78 -0.04 -28.38
N GLY A 338 4.36 -1.09 -27.79
CA GLY A 338 5.63 -1.65 -28.23
C GLY A 338 6.27 -2.56 -27.20
N THR A 339 7.41 -3.13 -27.55
CA THR A 339 8.19 -4.03 -26.68
C THR A 339 9.44 -3.36 -26.18
N VAL A 340 9.72 -3.45 -24.88
CA VAL A 340 10.96 -2.99 -24.27
C VAL A 340 11.74 -4.19 -23.76
N ARG A 341 13.02 -4.25 -24.12
CA ARG A 341 13.95 -5.25 -23.55
C ARG A 341 14.72 -4.65 -22.40
N MET A 342 14.54 -5.23 -21.24
CA MET A 342 15.28 -4.89 -20.03
C MET A 342 16.49 -5.82 -19.88
N LYS A 343 17.54 -5.29 -19.26
CA LYS A 343 18.75 -6.03 -18.87
C LYS A 343 18.91 -5.88 -17.36
N LEU A 344 18.69 -6.97 -16.63
CA LEU A 344 18.83 -7.04 -15.19
C LEU A 344 20.17 -7.63 -14.80
#